data_67ce221f709182fd0914b20d40cc3454
#
_entry.id   67ce221f709182fd0914b20d40cc3454
#
_cell.length_a   1.000
_cell.length_b   1.000
_cell.length_c   1.000
_cell.angle_alpha   90.00
_cell.angle_beta   90.00
_cell.angle_gamma   90.00
#
_symmetry.space_group_name_H-M   'P 1'
#
loop_
_entity.id
_entity.type
_entity.pdbx_description
1 polymer ?
#
loop_
_entity_poly.entity_id
_entity_poly.type
_entity_poly.pdbx_seq_one_letter_code
_entity_poly.pdbx_strand_id
1 'polypeptide(L)'
;MKLIDKNGRLFGKISVIDVVVVLLVVILAVALRYKAQLPQTSTGTVDPQITFTLWVRNQRPEILDAIHIGDGLYDPERSTGGSLGKITDIQVSEGTLQSDLKNGTIVQLPCDDRVDLMITLEGSGLVDNGRFILNRVYELGVNASRTLNTKYASFVATVVEIH
;
A
#
# COMPACT_ATOMS: atom_id res chain seq x y z
N MET A 1 -8.58 59.23 31.59
CA MET A 1 -8.92 59.19 30.13
C MET A 1 -9.85 58.03 29.90
N LYS A 2 -11.09 58.29 29.47
CA LYS A 2 -12.04 57.16 29.10
C LYS A 2 -11.70 56.72 27.68
N LEU A 3 -11.18 55.51 27.54
CA LEU A 3 -10.78 54.89 26.25
C LEU A 3 -11.96 54.58 25.35
N ILE A 4 -13.18 54.46 25.91
CA ILE A 4 -14.42 54.13 25.21
C ILE A 4 -15.46 55.20 25.51
N ASP A 5 -16.06 55.82 24.47
CA ASP A 5 -17.13 56.81 24.56
C ASP A 5 -18.50 56.12 24.77
N LYS A 6 -19.53 56.85 25.20
CA LYS A 6 -20.89 56.35 25.45
C LYS A 6 -21.55 55.67 24.22
N ASN A 7 -20.99 55.91 23.05
CA ASN A 7 -21.41 55.32 21.74
C ASN A 7 -20.58 54.14 21.29
N GLY A 8 -19.73 53.54 22.17
CA GLY A 8 -18.90 52.37 21.82
C GLY A 8 -17.77 52.68 20.81
N ARG A 9 -17.25 53.93 20.79
CA ARG A 9 -16.17 54.32 19.85
C ARG A 9 -14.86 54.48 20.62
N LEU A 10 -13.80 53.86 20.13
CA LEU A 10 -12.41 54.07 20.56
C LEU A 10 -11.91 55.40 19.99
N PHE A 11 -11.43 56.28 20.85
CA PHE A 11 -10.93 57.64 20.49
C PHE A 11 -11.93 58.48 19.66
N GLY A 12 -13.26 58.21 19.76
CA GLY A 12 -14.31 58.97 19.09
C GLY A 12 -14.43 58.77 17.55
N LYS A 13 -13.58 57.89 16.96
CA LYS A 13 -13.55 57.71 15.48
C LYS A 13 -13.78 56.27 15.00
N ILE A 14 -13.38 55.27 15.77
CA ILE A 14 -13.46 53.85 15.35
C ILE A 14 -14.41 53.09 16.27
N SER A 15 -15.37 52.37 15.69
CA SER A 15 -16.28 51.52 16.42
C SER A 15 -15.50 50.33 17.07
N VAL A 16 -15.78 50.05 18.34
CA VAL A 16 -15.23 48.85 19.00
C VAL A 16 -15.57 47.60 18.25
N ILE A 17 -16.75 47.55 17.61
CA ILE A 17 -17.20 46.41 16.79
C ILE A 17 -16.29 46.23 15.58
N ASP A 18 -15.90 47.35 14.89
CA ASP A 18 -15.02 47.28 13.72
C ASP A 18 -13.64 46.74 14.10
N VAL A 19 -13.13 47.13 15.25
CA VAL A 19 -11.83 46.62 15.77
C VAL A 19 -11.92 45.14 16.06
N VAL A 20 -13.01 44.66 16.67
CA VAL A 20 -13.22 43.23 16.94
C VAL A 20 -13.33 42.42 15.65
N VAL A 21 -14.07 42.95 14.65
CA VAL A 21 -14.20 42.27 13.33
C VAL A 21 -12.84 42.18 12.63
N VAL A 22 -12.07 43.28 12.60
CA VAL A 22 -10.74 43.25 12.00
C VAL A 22 -9.82 42.26 12.74
N LEU A 23 -9.88 42.22 14.08
CA LEU A 23 -9.08 41.28 14.86
C LEU A 23 -9.48 39.82 14.60
N LEU A 24 -10.76 39.53 14.47
CA LEU A 24 -11.24 38.19 14.06
C LEU A 24 -10.76 37.80 12.66
N VAL A 25 -10.79 38.73 11.71
CA VAL A 25 -10.30 38.46 10.33
C VAL A 25 -8.80 38.20 10.34
N VAL A 26 -8.03 38.96 11.14
CA VAL A 26 -6.58 38.74 11.28
C VAL A 26 -6.30 37.36 11.91
N ILE A 27 -7.00 37.02 13.00
CA ILE A 27 -6.87 35.69 13.64
C ILE A 27 -7.22 34.57 12.66
N LEU A 28 -8.30 34.72 11.90
CA LEU A 28 -8.71 33.75 10.92
C LEU A 28 -7.65 33.59 9.81
N ALA A 29 -7.11 34.69 9.31
CA ALA A 29 -6.05 34.69 8.29
C ALA A 29 -4.76 34.03 8.80
N VAL A 30 -4.38 34.32 10.06
CA VAL A 30 -3.21 33.68 10.71
C VAL A 30 -3.48 32.18 10.92
N ALA A 31 -4.68 31.82 11.39
CA ALA A 31 -5.06 30.41 11.58
C ALA A 31 -5.07 29.61 10.26
N LEU A 32 -5.58 30.22 9.17
CA LEU A 32 -5.55 29.61 7.84
C LEU A 32 -4.12 29.46 7.32
N ARG A 33 -3.26 30.45 7.51
CA ARG A 33 -1.84 30.36 7.17
C ARG A 33 -1.12 29.31 8.01
N TYR A 34 -1.39 29.25 9.30
CA TYR A 34 -0.81 28.26 10.20
C TYR A 34 -1.27 26.85 9.82
N LYS A 35 -2.56 26.68 9.49
CA LYS A 35 -3.10 25.39 8.99
C LYS A 35 -2.50 24.98 7.65
N ALA A 36 -2.21 25.93 6.76
CA ALA A 36 -1.57 25.66 5.47
C ALA A 36 -0.07 25.34 5.61
N GLN A 37 0.58 25.77 6.70
CA GLN A 37 1.98 25.48 7.00
C GLN A 37 2.16 24.28 7.93
N LEU A 38 1.09 23.82 8.60
CA LEU A 38 1.15 22.51 9.24
C LEU A 38 1.41 21.51 8.12
N PRO A 39 2.51 20.73 8.19
CA PRO A 39 2.63 19.61 7.28
C PRO A 39 1.34 18.84 7.45
N GLN A 40 0.59 18.71 6.35
CA GLN A 40 -0.45 17.70 6.32
C GLN A 40 0.25 16.44 6.83
N THR A 41 -0.35 15.76 7.80
CA THR A 41 0.16 14.54 8.40
C THR A 41 0.23 13.36 7.41
N SER A 42 0.65 13.59 6.20
CA SER A 42 1.56 12.70 5.54
C SER A 42 2.92 13.01 6.19
N THR A 43 3.23 12.30 7.25
CA THR A 43 4.60 12.10 7.64
C THR A 43 5.37 11.89 6.35
N GLY A 44 6.30 12.80 6.04
CA GLY A 44 7.24 12.65 4.93
C GLY A 44 8.27 11.53 5.20
N THR A 45 7.90 10.54 5.98
CA THR A 45 8.48 9.22 6.00
C THR A 45 8.03 8.58 4.70
N VAL A 46 8.91 8.56 3.72
CA VAL A 46 8.83 7.61 2.62
C VAL A 46 8.60 6.26 3.29
N ASP A 47 7.42 5.69 3.08
CA ASP A 47 7.13 4.37 3.63
C ASP A 47 8.25 3.43 3.12
N PRO A 48 8.90 2.66 3.99
CA PRO A 48 9.98 1.77 3.59
C PRO A 48 9.50 0.84 2.47
N GLN A 49 10.39 0.55 1.56
CA GLN A 49 10.15 -0.48 0.55
C GLN A 49 10.26 -1.84 1.23
N ILE A 50 9.24 -2.65 1.04
CA ILE A 50 9.18 -4.03 1.50
C ILE A 50 9.32 -4.92 0.29
N THR A 51 10.38 -5.73 0.29
CA THR A 51 10.61 -6.74 -0.75
C THR A 51 10.10 -8.08 -0.25
N PHE A 52 9.38 -8.79 -1.08
CA PHE A 52 8.87 -10.12 -0.72
C PHE A 52 8.77 -11.00 -1.95
N THR A 53 8.84 -12.30 -1.70
CA THR A 53 8.83 -13.32 -2.75
C THR A 53 7.58 -14.17 -2.64
N LEU A 54 6.93 -14.37 -3.77
CA LEU A 54 5.74 -15.19 -3.94
C LEU A 54 6.09 -16.46 -4.72
N TRP A 55 5.56 -17.57 -4.30
CA TRP A 55 5.60 -18.82 -5.03
C TRP A 55 4.26 -19.09 -5.70
N VAL A 56 4.25 -19.19 -7.02
CA VAL A 56 3.11 -19.53 -7.86
C VAL A 56 3.35 -20.90 -8.46
N ARG A 57 2.54 -21.87 -8.08
CA ARG A 57 2.79 -23.27 -8.41
C ARG A 57 1.92 -23.78 -9.55
N ASN A 58 2.47 -24.70 -10.30
CA ASN A 58 1.73 -25.56 -11.23
C ASN A 58 0.90 -24.77 -12.24
N GLN A 59 1.47 -23.73 -12.82
CA GLN A 59 0.84 -22.90 -13.84
C GLN A 59 1.09 -23.48 -15.24
N ARG A 60 0.25 -23.11 -16.20
CA ARG A 60 0.51 -23.39 -17.60
C ARG A 60 1.59 -22.43 -18.14
N PRO A 61 2.45 -22.86 -19.08
CA PRO A 61 3.52 -21.99 -19.61
C PRO A 61 3.02 -20.68 -20.22
N GLU A 62 1.78 -20.61 -20.71
CA GLU A 62 1.18 -19.41 -21.30
C GLU A 62 1.07 -18.25 -20.30
N ILE A 63 1.19 -18.52 -19.00
CA ILE A 63 1.22 -17.47 -17.98
C ILE A 63 2.43 -16.53 -18.14
N LEU A 64 3.53 -17.04 -18.72
CA LEU A 64 4.74 -16.26 -18.93
C LEU A 64 4.54 -15.11 -19.92
N ASP A 65 3.61 -15.25 -20.84
CA ASP A 65 3.23 -14.21 -21.80
C ASP A 65 2.30 -13.14 -21.19
N ALA A 66 1.74 -13.44 -20.01
CA ALA A 66 0.76 -12.59 -19.34
C ALA A 66 1.33 -11.86 -18.11
N ILE A 67 2.57 -12.15 -17.69
CA ILE A 67 3.21 -11.56 -16.52
C ILE A 67 4.56 -11.00 -16.90
N HIS A 68 4.81 -9.72 -16.58
CA HIS A 68 6.06 -9.05 -16.91
C HIS A 68 6.65 -8.32 -15.70
N ILE A 69 7.96 -8.13 -15.71
CA ILE A 69 8.64 -7.25 -14.75
C ILE A 69 8.08 -5.82 -14.92
N GLY A 70 7.74 -5.19 -13.80
CA GLY A 70 7.10 -3.88 -13.75
C GLY A 70 5.57 -3.93 -13.64
N ASP A 71 4.94 -5.09 -13.84
CA ASP A 71 3.51 -5.25 -13.65
C ASP A 71 3.13 -5.03 -12.17
N GLY A 72 2.00 -4.36 -11.97
CA GLY A 72 1.39 -4.23 -10.66
C GLY A 72 0.63 -5.50 -10.29
N LEU A 73 0.81 -5.95 -9.05
CA LEU A 73 0.07 -7.08 -8.49
C LEU A 73 -0.95 -6.59 -7.46
N TYR A 74 -2.13 -7.16 -7.47
CA TYR A 74 -3.18 -6.78 -6.53
C TYR A 74 -4.03 -7.98 -6.09
N ASP A 75 -4.58 -7.86 -4.89
CA ASP A 75 -5.53 -8.81 -4.30
C ASP A 75 -6.96 -8.36 -4.62
N PRO A 76 -7.72 -9.08 -5.47
CA PRO A 76 -9.07 -8.71 -5.87
C PRO A 76 -10.09 -8.82 -4.73
N GLU A 77 -9.78 -9.56 -3.67
CA GLU A 77 -10.65 -9.70 -2.49
C GLU A 77 -10.60 -8.47 -1.57
N ARG A 78 -9.62 -7.57 -1.80
CA ARG A 78 -9.44 -6.34 -1.02
C ARG A 78 -9.92 -5.12 -1.80
N SER A 79 -11.02 -4.53 -1.39
CA SER A 79 -11.58 -3.32 -2.00
C SER A 79 -10.71 -2.06 -1.75
N THR A 80 -9.89 -2.07 -0.70
CA THR A 80 -9.01 -0.96 -0.33
C THR A 80 -7.63 -1.49 0.04
N GLY A 81 -6.59 -0.88 -0.54
CA GLY A 81 -5.21 -1.24 -0.21
C GLY A 81 -4.75 -2.59 -0.76
N GLY A 82 -5.49 -3.17 -1.71
CA GLY A 82 -5.18 -4.47 -2.30
C GLY A 82 -3.99 -4.48 -3.26
N SER A 83 -3.40 -3.33 -3.59
CA SER A 83 -2.17 -3.26 -4.39
C SER A 83 -0.99 -3.78 -3.55
N LEU A 84 -0.27 -4.79 -4.07
CA LEU A 84 0.87 -5.38 -3.38
C LEU A 84 2.21 -4.77 -3.83
N GLY A 85 2.21 -3.98 -4.89
CA GLY A 85 3.42 -3.39 -5.43
C GLY A 85 3.69 -3.81 -6.86
N LYS A 86 4.96 -3.75 -7.28
CA LYS A 86 5.40 -4.08 -8.63
C LYS A 86 6.32 -5.29 -8.63
N ILE A 87 6.23 -6.08 -9.68
CA ILE A 87 7.11 -7.21 -9.94
C ILE A 87 8.48 -6.69 -10.33
N THR A 88 9.51 -7.13 -9.62
CA THR A 88 10.92 -6.75 -9.88
C THR A 88 11.73 -7.89 -10.48
N ASP A 89 11.38 -9.15 -10.17
CA ASP A 89 12.04 -10.32 -10.73
C ASP A 89 11.05 -11.49 -10.89
N ILE A 90 11.31 -12.34 -11.89
CA ILE A 90 10.53 -13.56 -12.15
C ILE A 90 11.52 -14.68 -12.47
N GLN A 91 11.56 -15.68 -11.61
CA GLN A 91 12.31 -16.91 -11.84
C GLN A 91 11.35 -18.03 -12.18
N VAL A 92 11.67 -18.76 -13.24
CA VAL A 92 10.85 -19.85 -13.77
C VAL A 92 11.56 -21.17 -13.52
N SER A 93 10.84 -22.15 -13.02
CA SER A 93 11.31 -23.52 -12.86
C SER A 93 10.28 -24.52 -13.44
N GLU A 94 10.73 -25.74 -13.68
CA GLU A 94 9.82 -26.82 -14.09
C GLU A 94 8.78 -27.06 -13.00
N GLY A 95 7.52 -27.18 -13.43
CA GLY A 95 6.42 -27.53 -12.53
C GLY A 95 6.49 -28.99 -12.09
N THR A 96 5.93 -29.26 -10.92
CA THR A 96 5.88 -30.62 -10.39
C THR A 96 4.44 -31.06 -10.16
N LEU A 97 4.14 -32.30 -10.49
CA LEU A 97 2.87 -32.95 -10.17
C LEU A 97 3.09 -34.01 -9.10
N GLN A 98 2.19 -34.05 -8.13
CA GLN A 98 2.10 -35.16 -7.19
C GLN A 98 1.33 -36.30 -7.86
N SER A 99 1.92 -37.47 -7.87
CA SER A 99 1.30 -38.67 -8.36
C SER A 99 1.29 -39.75 -7.27
N ASP A 100 0.12 -40.33 -7.04
CA ASP A 100 -0.02 -41.49 -6.16
C ASP A 100 0.35 -42.77 -6.93
N LEU A 101 1.38 -43.43 -6.48
CA LEU A 101 1.69 -44.75 -6.94
C LEU A 101 0.68 -45.75 -6.34
N LYS A 102 0.37 -46.82 -7.08
CA LYS A 102 -0.57 -47.85 -6.67
C LYS A 102 -0.25 -48.53 -5.32
N ASN A 103 0.95 -48.31 -4.80
CA ASN A 103 1.41 -48.79 -3.49
C ASN A 103 1.19 -47.79 -2.34
N GLY A 104 0.50 -46.65 -2.59
CA GLY A 104 0.27 -45.62 -1.61
C GLY A 104 1.45 -44.63 -1.41
N THR A 105 2.49 -44.75 -2.23
CA THR A 105 3.61 -43.81 -2.22
C THR A 105 3.28 -42.56 -3.04
N ILE A 106 3.41 -41.37 -2.47
CA ILE A 106 3.29 -40.11 -3.20
C ILE A 106 4.66 -39.74 -3.73
N VAL A 107 4.76 -39.51 -5.04
CA VAL A 107 5.98 -39.02 -5.69
C VAL A 107 5.71 -37.70 -6.37
N GLN A 108 6.71 -36.84 -6.37
CA GLN A 108 6.70 -35.62 -7.17
C GLN A 108 7.42 -35.91 -8.49
N LEU A 109 6.73 -35.72 -9.59
CA LEU A 109 7.27 -35.90 -10.93
C LEU A 109 7.34 -34.54 -11.62
N PRO A 110 8.44 -34.23 -12.34
CA PRO A 110 8.50 -33.07 -13.21
C PRO A 110 7.41 -33.20 -14.29
N CYS A 111 6.87 -32.05 -14.66
CA CYS A 111 5.76 -31.97 -15.62
C CYS A 111 6.09 -30.90 -16.66
N ASP A 112 6.39 -31.35 -17.89
CA ASP A 112 6.87 -30.50 -18.98
C ASP A 112 5.83 -29.47 -19.45
N ASP A 113 4.54 -29.68 -19.17
CA ASP A 113 3.45 -28.76 -19.51
C ASP A 113 3.07 -27.82 -18.36
N ARG A 114 3.92 -27.73 -17.34
CA ARG A 114 3.72 -26.89 -16.17
C ARG A 114 4.98 -26.15 -15.76
N VAL A 115 4.78 -24.98 -15.17
CA VAL A 115 5.85 -24.16 -14.64
C VAL A 115 5.50 -23.71 -13.22
N ASP A 116 6.53 -23.59 -12.40
CA ASP A 116 6.48 -22.91 -11.11
C ASP A 116 7.20 -21.58 -11.23
N LEU A 117 6.65 -20.54 -10.61
CA LEU A 117 7.22 -19.19 -10.66
C LEU A 117 7.59 -18.73 -9.25
N MET A 118 8.77 -18.16 -9.12
CA MET A 118 9.17 -17.34 -7.97
C MET A 118 9.16 -15.89 -8.41
N ILE A 119 8.22 -15.12 -7.87
CA ILE A 119 7.99 -13.72 -8.25
C ILE A 119 8.41 -12.84 -7.09
N THR A 120 9.40 -11.98 -7.31
CA THR A 120 9.83 -10.98 -6.34
C THR A 120 9.13 -9.66 -6.61
N LEU A 121 8.61 -9.06 -5.55
CA LEU A 121 7.88 -7.79 -5.60
C LEU A 121 8.49 -6.77 -4.66
N GLU A 122 8.32 -5.50 -5.03
CA GLU A 122 8.56 -4.37 -4.16
C GLU A 122 7.27 -3.58 -3.96
N GLY A 123 6.89 -3.44 -2.71
CA GLY A 123 5.73 -2.65 -2.29
C GLY A 123 6.09 -1.65 -1.21
N SER A 124 5.35 -0.55 -1.14
CA SER A 124 5.51 0.46 -0.10
C SER A 124 4.68 0.10 1.12
N GLY A 125 5.25 0.17 2.30
CA GLY A 125 4.54 -0.21 3.52
C GLY A 125 5.27 0.22 4.78
N LEU A 126 4.84 -0.32 5.90
CA LEU A 126 5.49 -0.10 7.19
C LEU A 126 5.76 -1.43 7.90
N VAL A 127 6.76 -1.41 8.76
CA VAL A 127 7.07 -2.52 9.66
C VAL A 127 6.70 -2.10 11.06
N ASP A 128 5.72 -2.78 11.65
CA ASP A 128 5.25 -2.53 13.01
C ASP A 128 5.37 -3.80 13.85
N ASN A 129 6.18 -3.75 14.90
CA ASN A 129 6.43 -4.89 15.81
C ASN A 129 6.77 -6.21 15.08
N GLY A 130 7.54 -6.12 13.98
CA GLY A 130 7.91 -7.30 13.17
C GLY A 130 6.83 -7.74 12.19
N ARG A 131 5.72 -7.02 12.07
CA ARG A 131 4.69 -7.24 11.05
C ARG A 131 4.95 -6.34 9.85
N PHE A 132 4.85 -6.90 8.68
CA PHE A 132 4.99 -6.20 7.40
C PHE A 132 3.61 -5.83 6.88
N ILE A 133 3.36 -4.53 6.73
CA ILE A 133 2.04 -4.01 6.34
C ILE A 133 2.20 -3.15 5.10
N LEU A 134 1.79 -3.68 3.94
CA LEU A 134 1.78 -2.92 2.68
C LEU A 134 0.63 -1.91 2.68
N ASN A 135 0.87 -0.75 2.06
CA ASN A 135 -0.12 0.33 1.95
C ASN A 135 -0.79 0.68 3.29
N ARG A 136 -0.12 0.39 4.42
CA ARG A 136 -0.61 0.62 5.80
C ARG A 136 -1.86 -0.18 6.20
N VAL A 137 -2.32 -1.11 5.37
CA VAL A 137 -3.55 -1.88 5.61
C VAL A 137 -3.45 -3.35 5.24
N TYR A 138 -2.49 -3.74 4.39
CA TYR A 138 -2.37 -5.11 3.91
C TYR A 138 -1.24 -5.83 4.64
N GLU A 139 -1.57 -6.68 5.59
CA GLU A 139 -0.60 -7.46 6.34
C GLU A 139 -0.08 -8.64 5.51
N LEU A 140 1.25 -8.71 5.37
CA LEU A 140 1.95 -9.83 4.74
C LEU A 140 2.34 -10.84 5.81
N GLY A 141 2.12 -12.11 5.50
CA GLY A 141 2.58 -13.21 6.34
C GLY A 141 3.18 -14.33 5.49
N VAL A 142 4.31 -14.86 5.90
CA VAL A 142 4.90 -16.04 5.26
C VAL A 142 3.92 -17.21 5.33
N ASN A 143 3.84 -18.00 4.26
CA ASN A 143 2.89 -19.09 4.05
C ASN A 143 1.43 -18.65 3.87
N ALA A 144 1.14 -17.35 3.79
CA ALA A 144 -0.17 -16.87 3.38
C ALA A 144 -0.37 -17.12 1.89
N SER A 145 -1.46 -17.80 1.53
CA SER A 145 -1.83 -18.07 0.15
C SER A 145 -3.07 -17.27 -0.24
N ARG A 146 -3.01 -16.61 -1.40
CA ARG A 146 -4.07 -15.73 -1.90
C ARG A 146 -4.20 -15.83 -3.43
N THR A 147 -5.41 -15.59 -3.91
CA THR A 147 -5.61 -15.31 -5.34
C THR A 147 -5.19 -13.91 -5.64
N LEU A 148 -4.26 -13.73 -6.53
CA LEU A 148 -3.70 -12.45 -6.93
C LEU A 148 -3.86 -12.23 -8.42
N ASN A 149 -3.99 -10.98 -8.81
CA ASN A 149 -4.19 -10.59 -10.20
C ASN A 149 -3.12 -9.60 -10.64
N THR A 150 -2.60 -9.80 -11.86
CA THR A 150 -1.98 -8.74 -12.66
C THR A 150 -3.02 -8.15 -13.60
N LYS A 151 -2.59 -7.34 -14.56
CA LYS A 151 -3.48 -6.82 -15.60
C LYS A 151 -4.08 -7.92 -16.48
N TYR A 152 -3.33 -8.99 -16.73
CA TYR A 152 -3.70 -10.02 -17.71
C TYR A 152 -3.74 -11.45 -17.14
N ALA A 153 -3.29 -11.66 -15.92
CA ALA A 153 -3.24 -12.96 -15.29
C ALA A 153 -3.88 -12.96 -13.91
N SER A 154 -4.46 -14.12 -13.55
CA SER A 154 -4.97 -14.42 -12.22
C SER A 154 -4.42 -15.77 -11.78
N PHE A 155 -3.84 -15.82 -10.59
CA PHE A 155 -3.20 -17.04 -10.07
C PHE A 155 -3.21 -17.05 -8.55
N VAL A 156 -3.04 -18.24 -7.99
CA VAL A 156 -2.85 -18.40 -6.55
C VAL A 156 -1.36 -18.33 -6.24
N ALA A 157 -0.99 -17.47 -5.33
CA ALA A 157 0.38 -17.30 -4.88
C ALA A 157 0.50 -17.48 -3.37
N THR A 158 1.64 -18.00 -2.92
CA THR A 158 1.98 -18.15 -1.50
C THR A 158 3.19 -17.31 -1.18
N VAL A 159 3.14 -16.53 -0.11
CA VAL A 159 4.28 -15.73 0.36
C VAL A 159 5.34 -16.67 0.93
N VAL A 160 6.55 -16.61 0.40
CA VAL A 160 7.67 -17.49 0.83
C VAL A 160 8.61 -16.74 1.74
N GLU A 161 8.92 -15.49 1.40
CA GLU A 161 9.94 -14.70 2.08
C GLU A 161 9.56 -13.22 2.07
N ILE A 162 9.96 -12.47 3.12
CA ILE A 162 9.71 -11.03 3.27
C ILE A 162 10.98 -10.39 3.84
N HIS A 163 11.42 -9.27 3.22
CA HIS A 163 12.63 -8.51 3.59
C HIS A 163 12.32 -7.04 3.88
#